data_8fc9a95fc4d906323d6ea65b8389928c
#
_entry.id   8fc9a95fc4d906323d6ea65b8389928c
#
_cell.length_a   1.000
_cell.length_b   1.000
_cell.length_c   1.000
_cell.angle_alpha   90.00
_cell.angle_beta   90.00
_cell.angle_gamma   90.00
#
_symmetry.space_group_name_H-M   'P 1'
#
loop_
_entity.id
_entity.type
_entity.pdbx_description
1 polymer ?
#
loop_
_entity_poly.entity_id
_entity_poly.type
_entity_poly.pdbx_seq_one_letter_code
_entity_poly.pdbx_strand_id
1 'polypeptide(L)'
;EFLGDRVLGLSIATALFQTDDRAAEGQLAPRFNALVRQETCAEVAREIGLGEVLKLGRSEMMSGGRRKEALLGDAMEAVIAAIYLDAGFEAARTVVLRLWGARIAAAGNLSRDAKSALQEWAQARGLPPPVYVEVGRSGPDHQPVFTVEAQLSNGAIATGEAPGKRQAEQAAAAALLARMEG
;
A
#
# COMPACT_ATOMS: atom_id res chain seq x y z
N GLU A 1 -15.74 1.98 -16.96
CA GLU A 1 -14.49 1.31 -16.59
C GLU A 1 -13.30 2.18 -16.95
N PHE A 2 -12.88 2.28 -18.22
CA PHE A 2 -11.68 3.02 -18.66
C PHE A 2 -11.52 4.41 -18.04
N LEU A 3 -12.58 5.22 -18.03
CA LEU A 3 -12.56 6.56 -17.44
C LEU A 3 -12.48 6.53 -15.92
N GLY A 4 -13.19 5.57 -15.29
CA GLY A 4 -13.18 5.41 -13.83
C GLY A 4 -11.83 5.04 -13.28
N ASP A 5 -11.11 4.14 -13.93
CA ASP A 5 -9.73 3.80 -13.60
C ASP A 5 -8.81 5.05 -13.58
N ARG A 6 -8.93 5.93 -14.57
CA ARG A 6 -8.14 7.18 -14.63
C ARG A 6 -8.51 8.16 -13.51
N VAL A 7 -9.80 8.29 -13.19
CA VAL A 7 -10.28 9.13 -12.08
C VAL A 7 -9.83 8.57 -10.74
N LEU A 8 -9.94 7.26 -10.53
CA LEU A 8 -9.42 6.56 -9.36
C LEU A 8 -7.91 6.79 -9.23
N GLY A 9 -7.16 6.52 -10.30
CA GLY A 9 -5.71 6.67 -10.30
C GLY A 9 -5.28 8.08 -9.94
N LEU A 10 -5.87 9.12 -10.53
CA LEU A 10 -5.55 10.51 -10.19
C LEU A 10 -5.90 10.85 -8.74
N SER A 11 -7.05 10.37 -8.25
CA SER A 11 -7.49 10.62 -6.86
C SER A 11 -6.52 9.99 -5.85
N ILE A 12 -6.11 8.74 -6.07
CA ILE A 12 -5.17 8.01 -5.21
C ILE A 12 -3.76 8.60 -5.29
N ALA A 13 -3.26 8.90 -6.50
CA ALA A 13 -1.94 9.52 -6.68
C ALA A 13 -1.85 10.86 -5.94
N THR A 14 -2.88 11.70 -6.08
CA THR A 14 -2.98 12.97 -5.38
C THR A 14 -2.98 12.79 -3.86
N ALA A 15 -3.75 11.83 -3.34
CA ALA A 15 -3.82 11.56 -1.91
C ALA A 15 -2.48 11.08 -1.35
N LEU A 16 -1.82 10.16 -2.03
CA LEU A 16 -0.49 9.66 -1.63
C LEU A 16 0.55 10.78 -1.62
N PHE A 17 0.58 11.61 -2.66
CA PHE A 17 1.50 12.74 -2.76
C PHE A 17 1.27 13.79 -1.65
N GLN A 18 0.01 14.06 -1.30
CA GLN A 18 -0.35 14.98 -0.22
C GLN A 18 -0.02 14.43 1.18
N THR A 19 -0.02 13.11 1.34
CA THR A 19 0.30 12.45 2.62
C THR A 19 1.81 12.39 2.85
N ASP A 20 2.61 12.28 1.79
CA ASP A 20 4.07 12.14 1.86
C ASP A 20 4.72 12.84 0.66
N ASP A 21 4.83 14.17 0.74
CA ASP A 21 5.34 15.04 -0.32
C ASP A 21 6.86 14.89 -0.56
N ARG A 22 7.54 14.19 0.35
CA ARG A 22 8.98 13.90 0.26
C ARG A 22 9.28 12.49 -0.26
N ALA A 23 8.26 11.66 -0.40
CA ALA A 23 8.47 10.31 -0.88
C ALA A 23 8.94 10.30 -2.34
N ALA A 24 10.00 9.53 -2.61
CA ALA A 24 10.45 9.31 -3.98
C ALA A 24 9.43 8.46 -4.76
N GLU A 25 9.41 8.61 -6.09
CA GLU A 25 8.54 7.85 -6.99
C GLU A 25 8.58 6.33 -6.73
N GLY A 26 9.78 5.77 -6.51
CA GLY A 26 9.97 4.35 -6.21
C GLY A 26 9.30 3.88 -4.90
N GLN A 27 8.95 4.80 -4.00
CA GLN A 27 8.20 4.54 -2.77
C GLN A 27 6.69 4.69 -2.99
N LEU A 28 6.28 5.66 -3.82
CA LEU A 28 4.88 5.92 -4.12
C LEU A 28 4.28 4.89 -5.07
N ALA A 29 5.03 4.44 -6.08
CA ALA A 29 4.52 3.54 -7.10
C ALA A 29 4.00 2.19 -6.57
N PRO A 30 4.69 1.47 -5.65
CA PRO A 30 4.15 0.25 -5.08
C PRO A 30 2.88 0.47 -4.25
N ARG A 31 2.78 1.60 -3.52
CA ARG A 31 1.59 1.98 -2.75
C ARG A 31 0.42 2.27 -3.68
N PHE A 32 0.67 3.05 -4.71
CA PHE A 32 -0.31 3.37 -5.75
C PHE A 32 -0.86 2.10 -6.40
N ASN A 33 0.02 1.23 -6.90
CA ASN A 33 -0.38 -0.02 -7.56
C ASN A 33 -1.22 -0.92 -6.64
N ALA A 34 -0.89 -1.01 -5.35
CA ALA A 34 -1.67 -1.78 -4.39
C ALA A 34 -3.08 -1.21 -4.15
N LEU A 35 -3.26 0.10 -4.29
CA LEU A 35 -4.53 0.77 -4.03
C LEU A 35 -5.46 0.80 -5.26
N VAL A 36 -4.91 0.83 -6.47
CA VAL A 36 -5.71 0.93 -7.71
C VAL A 36 -5.94 -0.40 -8.43
N ARG A 37 -5.33 -1.49 -7.97
CA ARG A 37 -5.47 -2.80 -8.61
C ARG A 37 -6.90 -3.33 -8.52
N GLN A 38 -7.25 -4.18 -9.46
CA GLN A 38 -8.59 -4.76 -9.62
C GLN A 38 -9.10 -5.45 -8.34
N GLU A 39 -8.24 -6.17 -7.63
CA GLU A 39 -8.58 -6.85 -6.38
C GLU A 39 -9.05 -5.86 -5.32
N THR A 40 -8.36 -4.73 -5.18
CA THR A 40 -8.72 -3.68 -4.23
C THR A 40 -10.04 -3.00 -4.61
N CYS A 41 -10.27 -2.72 -5.89
CA CYS A 41 -11.55 -2.21 -6.39
C CYS A 41 -12.69 -3.19 -6.09
N ALA A 42 -12.46 -4.49 -6.28
CA ALA A 42 -13.44 -5.54 -5.98
C ALA A 42 -13.71 -5.66 -4.48
N GLU A 43 -12.70 -5.52 -3.62
CA GLU A 43 -12.89 -5.49 -2.17
C GLU A 43 -13.80 -4.33 -1.75
N VAL A 44 -13.50 -3.12 -2.23
CA VAL A 44 -14.32 -1.93 -1.96
C VAL A 44 -15.75 -2.11 -2.50
N ALA A 45 -15.91 -2.68 -3.70
CA ALA A 45 -17.21 -3.00 -4.25
C ALA A 45 -18.02 -3.95 -3.36
N ARG A 46 -17.36 -4.95 -2.75
CA ARG A 46 -18.01 -5.87 -1.79
C ARG A 46 -18.41 -5.15 -0.51
N GLU A 47 -17.56 -4.31 0.04
CA GLU A 47 -17.84 -3.56 1.28
C GLU A 47 -19.08 -2.67 1.17
N ILE A 48 -19.31 -2.07 -0.01
CA ILE A 48 -20.50 -1.25 -0.26
C ILE A 48 -21.71 -2.04 -0.80
N GLY A 49 -21.61 -3.37 -0.92
CA GLY A 49 -22.69 -4.21 -1.43
C GLY A 49 -22.99 -4.05 -2.92
N LEU A 50 -22.02 -3.52 -3.71
CA LEU A 50 -22.25 -3.21 -5.13
C LEU A 50 -22.71 -4.44 -5.93
N GLY A 51 -22.19 -5.63 -5.63
CA GLY A 51 -22.58 -6.88 -6.29
C GLY A 51 -24.06 -7.20 -6.22
N GLU A 52 -24.77 -6.77 -5.16
CA GLU A 52 -26.18 -7.05 -4.96
C GLU A 52 -27.09 -6.27 -5.92
N VAL A 53 -26.63 -5.08 -6.33
CA VAL A 53 -27.40 -4.20 -7.21
C VAL A 53 -27.02 -4.30 -8.69
N LEU A 54 -25.96 -5.06 -9.02
CA LEU A 54 -25.52 -5.26 -10.40
C LEU A 54 -26.60 -5.96 -11.24
N LYS A 55 -26.91 -5.38 -12.38
CA LYS A 55 -27.78 -5.98 -13.41
C LYS A 55 -26.89 -6.75 -14.38
N LEU A 56 -26.85 -8.05 -14.22
CA LEU A 56 -26.06 -8.97 -15.03
C LEU A 56 -26.95 -9.78 -15.99
N GLY A 57 -26.40 -10.20 -17.11
CA GLY A 57 -27.03 -11.17 -17.97
C GLY A 57 -27.27 -12.51 -17.24
N ARG A 58 -28.27 -13.27 -17.71
CA ARG A 58 -28.68 -14.54 -17.05
C ARG A 58 -27.51 -15.53 -16.90
N SER A 59 -26.66 -15.65 -17.91
CA SER A 59 -25.47 -16.53 -17.88
C SER A 59 -24.50 -16.13 -16.78
N GLU A 60 -24.20 -14.81 -16.67
CA GLU A 60 -23.31 -14.28 -15.65
C GLU A 60 -23.89 -14.44 -14.23
N MET A 61 -25.19 -14.21 -14.08
CA MET A 61 -25.87 -14.44 -12.78
C MET A 61 -25.75 -15.91 -12.34
N MET A 62 -25.98 -16.86 -13.25
CA MET A 62 -25.93 -18.29 -12.94
C MET A 62 -24.51 -18.77 -12.63
N SER A 63 -23.48 -18.14 -13.19
CA SER A 63 -22.07 -18.45 -12.95
C SER A 63 -21.48 -17.71 -11.74
N GLY A 64 -22.30 -17.10 -10.89
CA GLY A 64 -21.86 -16.39 -9.70
C GLY A 64 -21.24 -15.01 -9.98
N GLY A 65 -21.59 -14.39 -11.11
CA GLY A 65 -21.00 -13.14 -11.59
C GLY A 65 -21.00 -12.00 -10.57
N ARG A 66 -22.01 -11.91 -9.70
CA ARG A 66 -22.09 -10.90 -8.62
C ARG A 66 -20.94 -10.95 -7.59
N ARG A 67 -20.18 -12.05 -7.55
CA ARG A 67 -19.04 -12.26 -6.65
C ARG A 67 -17.70 -12.34 -7.37
N LYS A 68 -17.73 -12.38 -8.72
CA LYS A 68 -16.51 -12.41 -9.51
C LYS A 68 -15.73 -11.12 -9.34
N GLU A 69 -14.47 -11.26 -8.99
CA GLU A 69 -13.57 -10.15 -8.70
C GLU A 69 -13.45 -9.17 -9.86
N ALA A 70 -13.23 -9.69 -11.07
CA ALA A 70 -13.16 -8.86 -12.26
C ALA A 70 -14.41 -8.00 -12.47
N LEU A 71 -15.62 -8.60 -12.38
CA LEU A 71 -16.86 -7.86 -12.57
C LEU A 71 -17.11 -6.82 -11.48
N LEU A 72 -16.69 -7.09 -10.25
CA LEU A 72 -16.81 -6.15 -9.14
C LEU A 72 -15.82 -4.99 -9.28
N GLY A 73 -14.58 -5.26 -9.69
CA GLY A 73 -13.58 -4.24 -9.96
C GLY A 73 -14.03 -3.29 -11.07
N ASP A 74 -14.39 -3.84 -12.23
CA ASP A 74 -14.87 -3.08 -13.38
C ASP A 74 -16.13 -2.26 -13.05
N ALA A 75 -17.06 -2.84 -12.27
CA ALA A 75 -18.25 -2.14 -11.80
C ALA A 75 -17.92 -0.97 -10.86
N MET A 76 -16.93 -1.13 -9.97
CA MET A 76 -16.51 -0.04 -9.09
C MET A 76 -15.91 1.13 -9.89
N GLU A 77 -15.07 0.85 -10.86
CA GLU A 77 -14.54 1.87 -11.76
C GLU A 77 -15.66 2.54 -12.56
N ALA A 78 -16.62 1.76 -13.07
CA ALA A 78 -17.77 2.32 -13.78
C ALA A 78 -18.61 3.25 -12.89
N VAL A 79 -18.80 2.93 -11.61
CA VAL A 79 -19.48 3.81 -10.63
C VAL A 79 -18.70 5.11 -10.42
N ILE A 80 -17.38 5.04 -10.26
CA ILE A 80 -16.53 6.22 -10.14
C ILE A 80 -16.65 7.10 -11.39
N ALA A 81 -16.63 6.50 -12.58
CA ALA A 81 -16.83 7.23 -13.84
C ALA A 81 -18.21 7.89 -13.91
N ALA A 82 -19.26 7.21 -13.48
CA ALA A 82 -20.61 7.75 -13.48
C ALA A 82 -20.73 8.99 -12.59
N ILE A 83 -20.16 8.93 -11.38
CA ILE A 83 -20.10 10.07 -10.46
C ILE A 83 -19.31 11.24 -11.08
N TYR A 84 -18.17 10.92 -11.70
CA TYR A 84 -17.37 11.93 -12.38
C TYR A 84 -18.13 12.63 -13.51
N LEU A 85 -18.84 11.88 -14.35
CA LEU A 85 -19.61 12.42 -15.47
C LEU A 85 -20.81 13.25 -15.03
N ASP A 86 -21.43 12.90 -13.91
CA ASP A 86 -22.62 13.56 -13.37
C ASP A 86 -22.26 14.81 -12.55
N ALA A 87 -21.25 14.72 -11.68
CA ALA A 87 -20.96 15.73 -10.67
C ALA A 87 -19.50 16.26 -10.67
N GLY A 88 -18.68 15.81 -11.61
CA GLY A 88 -17.30 16.27 -11.78
C GLY A 88 -16.27 15.58 -10.88
N PHE A 89 -15.01 16.00 -11.06
CA PHE A 89 -13.86 15.33 -10.42
C PHE A 89 -13.90 15.39 -8.90
N GLU A 90 -14.22 16.53 -8.30
CA GLU A 90 -14.19 16.68 -6.84
C GLU A 90 -15.23 15.79 -6.14
N ALA A 91 -16.40 15.59 -6.74
CA ALA A 91 -17.40 14.66 -6.23
C ALA A 91 -16.89 13.21 -6.27
N ALA A 92 -16.35 12.79 -7.41
CA ALA A 92 -15.77 11.46 -7.56
C ALA A 92 -14.58 11.25 -6.60
N ARG A 93 -13.66 12.21 -6.51
CA ARG A 93 -12.53 12.19 -5.58
C ARG A 93 -12.99 12.05 -4.13
N THR A 94 -14.00 12.80 -3.71
CA THR A 94 -14.56 12.71 -2.36
C THR A 94 -15.05 11.30 -2.04
N VAL A 95 -15.74 10.66 -2.98
CA VAL A 95 -16.21 9.27 -2.84
C VAL A 95 -15.03 8.30 -2.76
N VAL A 96 -14.05 8.43 -3.65
CA VAL A 96 -12.83 7.62 -3.62
C VAL A 96 -12.12 7.74 -2.28
N LEU A 97 -11.85 8.96 -1.80
CA LEU A 97 -11.15 9.17 -0.54
C LEU A 97 -11.92 8.61 0.66
N ARG A 98 -13.24 8.68 0.65
CA ARG A 98 -14.08 8.08 1.70
C ARG A 98 -13.99 6.56 1.69
N LEU A 99 -14.03 5.91 0.52
CA LEU A 99 -14.04 4.46 0.41
C LEU A 99 -12.66 3.83 0.55
N TRP A 100 -11.61 4.50 0.08
CA TRP A 100 -10.22 4.04 0.17
C TRP A 100 -9.46 4.56 1.38
N GLY A 101 -10.03 5.47 2.18
CA GLY A 101 -9.31 6.22 3.23
C GLY A 101 -8.52 5.36 4.20
N ALA A 102 -9.11 4.27 4.71
CA ALA A 102 -8.40 3.34 5.60
C ALA A 102 -7.22 2.64 4.91
N ARG A 103 -7.38 2.28 3.62
CA ARG A 103 -6.33 1.65 2.81
C ARG A 103 -5.19 2.63 2.48
N ILE A 104 -5.53 3.88 2.18
CA ILE A 104 -4.55 4.95 1.93
C ILE A 104 -3.72 5.19 3.21
N ALA A 105 -4.37 5.28 4.37
CA ALA A 105 -3.69 5.45 5.65
C ALA A 105 -2.78 4.25 5.97
N ALA A 106 -3.25 3.02 5.75
CA ALA A 106 -2.45 1.82 5.95
C ALA A 106 -1.25 1.79 5.00
N ALA A 107 -1.43 2.14 3.72
CA ALA A 107 -0.35 2.22 2.74
C ALA A 107 0.69 3.31 3.12
N GLY A 108 0.26 4.41 3.70
CA GLY A 108 1.14 5.47 4.23
C GLY A 108 2.00 4.96 5.39
N ASN A 109 1.43 4.16 6.28
CA ASN A 109 2.15 3.59 7.43
C ASN A 109 3.13 2.46 7.02
N LEU A 110 2.81 1.68 6.01
CA LEU A 110 3.68 0.61 5.48
C LEU A 110 4.92 1.13 4.77
N SER A 111 5.02 2.40 4.51
CA SER A 111 5.98 2.96 3.58
C SER A 111 6.72 4.22 4.03
N ARG A 112 6.86 4.51 5.27
CA ARG A 112 8.17 4.98 5.65
C ARG A 112 9.08 3.79 5.43
N ASP A 113 9.78 3.77 4.29
CA ASP A 113 10.88 2.83 4.09
C ASP A 113 11.81 3.05 5.28
N ALA A 114 11.66 2.20 6.28
CA ALA A 114 12.35 2.40 7.56
C ALA A 114 13.87 2.43 7.33
N LYS A 115 14.34 1.78 6.26
CA LYS A 115 15.76 1.82 5.85
C LYS A 115 16.13 3.21 5.35
N SER A 116 15.29 3.83 4.50
CA SER A 116 15.50 5.21 4.02
C SER A 116 15.39 6.20 5.17
N ALA A 117 14.39 6.09 6.03
CA ALA A 117 14.23 6.96 7.19
C ALA A 117 15.41 6.86 8.16
N LEU A 118 15.89 5.64 8.44
CA LEU A 118 17.08 5.45 9.28
C LEU A 118 18.35 5.99 8.63
N GLN A 119 18.48 5.87 7.31
CA GLN A 119 19.59 6.45 6.56
C GLN A 119 19.58 7.97 6.60
N GLU A 120 18.43 8.60 6.39
CA GLU A 120 18.23 10.06 6.48
C GLU A 120 18.53 10.55 7.91
N TRP A 121 18.06 9.80 8.92
CA TRP A 121 18.33 10.08 10.32
C TRP A 121 19.83 10.04 10.62
N ALA A 122 20.55 9.04 10.13
CA ALA A 122 22.01 8.90 10.28
C ALA A 122 22.75 10.04 9.56
N GLN A 123 22.37 10.31 8.31
CA GLN A 123 22.98 11.37 7.49
C GLN A 123 22.81 12.77 8.12
N ALA A 124 21.63 13.06 8.66
CA ALA A 124 21.35 14.34 9.35
C ALA A 124 22.26 14.54 10.59
N ARG A 125 22.86 13.49 11.12
CA ARG A 125 23.79 13.48 12.28
C ARG A 125 25.24 13.26 11.88
N GLY A 126 25.55 13.27 10.58
CA GLY A 126 26.91 13.06 10.06
C GLY A 126 27.41 11.63 10.22
N LEU A 127 26.51 10.67 10.47
CA LEU A 127 26.88 9.26 10.57
C LEU A 127 26.87 8.59 9.18
N PRO A 128 27.74 7.59 8.95
CA PRO A 128 27.66 6.74 7.77
C PRO A 128 26.30 6.03 7.64
N PRO A 129 25.96 5.58 6.43
CA PRO A 129 24.73 4.79 6.21
C PRO A 129 24.67 3.56 7.13
N PRO A 130 23.46 3.15 7.57
CA PRO A 130 23.28 1.93 8.36
C PRO A 130 23.76 0.68 7.62
N VAL A 131 24.31 -0.28 8.35
CA VAL A 131 24.71 -1.60 7.83
C VAL A 131 23.66 -2.62 8.25
N TYR A 132 23.33 -3.56 7.37
CA TYR A 132 22.37 -4.63 7.62
C TYR A 132 23.06 -5.98 7.51
N VAL A 133 22.99 -6.76 8.59
CA VAL A 133 23.67 -8.06 8.70
C VAL A 133 22.62 -9.13 8.97
N GLU A 134 22.58 -10.18 8.13
CA GLU A 134 21.78 -11.36 8.42
C GLU A 134 22.45 -12.15 9.53
N VAL A 135 21.80 -12.26 10.68
CA VAL A 135 22.35 -12.92 11.88
C VAL A 135 21.67 -14.26 12.16
N GLY A 136 20.60 -14.58 11.47
CA GLY A 136 19.92 -15.85 11.62
C GLY A 136 18.89 -16.14 10.52
N ARG A 137 18.65 -17.45 10.35
CA ARG A 137 17.56 -17.97 9.53
C ARG A 137 16.97 -19.16 10.28
N SER A 138 15.67 -19.16 10.44
CA SER A 138 14.90 -20.21 11.12
C SER A 138 13.67 -20.59 10.32
N GLY A 139 12.91 -21.59 10.79
CA GLY A 139 11.70 -22.08 10.12
C GLY A 139 11.98 -23.12 9.03
N PRO A 140 10.93 -23.79 8.52
CA PRO A 140 11.02 -24.75 7.43
C PRO A 140 11.34 -24.06 6.09
N ASP A 141 11.92 -24.79 5.13
CA ASP A 141 12.33 -24.22 3.84
C ASP A 141 11.21 -23.52 3.05
N HIS A 142 9.97 -23.95 3.24
CA HIS A 142 8.79 -23.34 2.60
C HIS A 142 8.21 -22.14 3.36
N GLN A 143 8.69 -21.88 4.58
CA GLN A 143 8.34 -20.73 5.42
C GLN A 143 9.55 -20.26 6.23
N PRO A 144 10.63 -19.79 5.57
CA PRO A 144 11.80 -19.30 6.28
C PRO A 144 11.48 -18.00 7.03
N VAL A 145 12.11 -17.81 8.17
CA VAL A 145 12.14 -16.55 8.90
C VAL A 145 13.59 -16.07 8.93
N PHE A 146 13.83 -14.88 8.42
CA PHE A 146 15.12 -14.24 8.41
C PHE A 146 15.22 -13.29 9.60
N THR A 147 16.34 -13.34 10.31
CA THR A 147 16.69 -12.40 11.38
C THR A 147 17.82 -11.51 10.89
N VAL A 148 17.60 -10.19 10.88
CA VAL A 148 18.56 -9.19 10.41
C VAL A 148 18.80 -8.17 11.50
N GLU A 149 20.05 -7.76 11.67
CA GLU A 149 20.45 -6.61 12.48
C GLU A 149 20.67 -5.37 11.60
N ALA A 150 20.10 -4.24 12.01
CA ALA A 150 20.47 -2.92 11.55
C ALA A 150 21.47 -2.33 12.54
N GLN A 151 22.60 -1.84 12.04
CA GLN A 151 23.73 -1.35 12.84
C GLN A 151 24.10 0.07 12.40
N LEU A 152 24.28 0.98 13.37
CA LEU A 152 24.84 2.31 13.15
C LEU A 152 26.28 2.36 13.64
N SER A 153 27.08 3.24 13.06
CA SER A 153 28.49 3.42 13.41
C SER A 153 28.74 3.91 14.84
N ASN A 154 27.71 4.43 15.50
CA ASN A 154 27.75 4.82 16.92
C ASN A 154 27.54 3.63 17.89
N GLY A 155 27.44 2.40 17.37
CA GLY A 155 27.22 1.20 18.16
C GLY A 155 25.78 0.86 18.46
N ALA A 156 24.80 1.65 17.97
CA ALA A 156 23.40 1.33 18.14
C ALA A 156 22.99 0.19 17.19
N ILE A 157 22.29 -0.81 17.71
CA ILE A 157 21.88 -2.02 16.99
C ILE A 157 20.42 -2.33 17.33
N ALA A 158 19.65 -2.78 16.34
CA ALA A 158 18.35 -3.40 16.56
C ALA A 158 18.11 -4.54 15.58
N THR A 159 17.30 -5.50 15.99
CA THR A 159 17.00 -6.72 15.23
C THR A 159 15.59 -6.67 14.66
N GLY A 160 15.40 -7.25 13.48
CA GLY A 160 14.09 -7.43 12.86
C GLY A 160 13.96 -8.83 12.27
N GLU A 161 12.76 -9.39 12.34
CA GLU A 161 12.45 -10.71 11.81
C GLU A 161 11.29 -10.62 10.80
N ALA A 162 11.40 -11.37 9.70
CA ALA A 162 10.34 -11.48 8.70
C ALA A 162 10.53 -12.70 7.78
N PRO A 163 9.48 -13.12 7.06
CA PRO A 163 9.57 -14.22 6.10
C PRO A 163 10.50 -13.95 4.90
N GLY A 164 10.83 -12.69 4.63
CA GLY A 164 11.75 -12.30 3.57
C GLY A 164 12.88 -11.40 4.10
N LYS A 165 14.09 -11.57 3.58
CA LYS A 165 15.28 -10.81 4.00
C LYS A 165 15.05 -9.29 3.95
N ARG A 166 14.49 -8.78 2.84
CA ARG A 166 14.19 -7.34 2.68
C ARG A 166 13.18 -6.84 3.72
N GLN A 167 12.19 -7.65 4.07
CA GLN A 167 11.20 -7.31 5.10
C GLN A 167 11.85 -7.33 6.51
N ALA A 168 12.76 -8.26 6.78
CA ALA A 168 13.52 -8.32 8.04
C ALA A 168 14.43 -7.09 8.18
N GLU A 169 15.09 -6.65 7.09
CA GLU A 169 15.87 -5.41 7.06
C GLU A 169 15.01 -4.18 7.39
N GLN A 170 13.81 -4.10 6.84
CA GLN A 170 12.85 -3.02 7.13
C GLN A 170 12.41 -3.03 8.61
N ALA A 171 12.10 -4.22 9.14
CA ALA A 171 11.72 -4.38 10.54
C ALA A 171 12.87 -3.96 11.49
N ALA A 172 14.10 -4.37 11.18
CA ALA A 172 15.29 -3.97 11.94
C ALA A 172 15.54 -2.45 11.91
N ALA A 173 15.39 -1.84 10.72
CA ALA A 173 15.52 -0.40 10.57
C ALA A 173 14.46 0.37 11.36
N ALA A 174 13.20 -0.07 11.31
CA ALA A 174 12.11 0.53 12.08
C ALA A 174 12.35 0.45 13.59
N ALA A 175 12.79 -0.71 14.08
CA ALA A 175 13.09 -0.91 15.48
C ALA A 175 14.26 -0.02 15.95
N LEU A 176 15.29 0.14 15.10
CA LEU A 176 16.43 0.99 15.43
C LEU A 176 16.05 2.46 15.44
N LEU A 177 15.30 2.91 14.45
CA LEU A 177 14.81 4.30 14.35
C LEU A 177 13.96 4.68 15.57
N ALA A 178 13.01 3.82 15.96
CA ALA A 178 12.17 4.05 17.14
C ALA A 178 13.00 4.19 18.43
N ARG A 179 14.10 3.44 18.59
CA ARG A 179 15.02 3.59 19.72
C ARG A 179 15.84 4.88 19.69
N MET A 180 16.04 5.45 18.52
CA MET A 180 16.81 6.68 18.36
C MET A 180 15.99 7.95 18.52
N GLU A 181 14.66 7.85 18.40
CA GLU A 181 13.71 8.97 18.51
C GLU A 181 13.01 9.05 19.87
N GLY A 182 13.06 8.00 20.68
CA GLY A 182 12.50 7.93 22.05
C GLY A 182 13.55 8.22 23.09
#